data_77210c7bda3a7ff3b53c74a5e06b18e1
#
_entry.id   77210c7bda3a7ff3b53c74a5e06b18e1
#
_cell.length_a   1.000
_cell.length_b   1.000
_cell.length_c   1.000
_cell.angle_alpha   90.00
_cell.angle_beta   90.00
_cell.angle_gamma   90.00
#
_symmetry.space_group_name_H-M   'P 1'
#
loop_
_entity.id
_entity.type
_entity.pdbx_description
1 polymer ?
#
loop_
_entity_poly.entity_id
_entity_poly.type
_entity_poly.pdbx_seq_one_letter_code
_entity_poly.pdbx_strand_id
1 'polypeptide(L)'
;FSSMASAETESKILATKSIKFEKDIPLIEWFSSTTCDECRTFENNHLNSNYVWINWFNSDNDNINNFARDDTNRRLSQLNVSNFPLLVIDGEIKELNENDDIEKWDERLDSAIENTKRKNLVNFSLEIDLIDSTDDNKANEIKLYGEITPLSDLHNDTAIHIHLIENIADSDGSSARPPITNVLREWVPKTDFSVKKGNTTEWEYSLSDTYLESANINLNEGDSSRYSIVISVHGEELGNDSVMRVLNVNKTTLPSIHEQGVWSNFPL
;
A
#
# COMPACT_ATOMS: atom_id res chain seq x y z
N PHE A 1 -45.53 23.17 -5.43
CA PHE A 1 -44.14 22.71 -5.57
C PHE A 1 -43.83 21.87 -4.33
N SER A 2 -43.82 20.54 -4.47
CA SER A 2 -43.39 19.60 -3.42
C SER A 2 -41.89 19.46 -3.55
N SER A 3 -41.12 19.95 -2.57
CA SER A 3 -39.70 19.64 -2.46
C SER A 3 -39.58 18.19 -2.01
N MET A 4 -39.16 17.31 -2.89
CA MET A 4 -38.63 16.00 -2.47
C MET A 4 -37.31 16.26 -1.71
N ALA A 5 -37.36 16.15 -0.40
CA ALA A 5 -36.14 15.99 0.38
C ALA A 5 -35.54 14.64 -0.05
N SER A 6 -34.37 14.66 -0.66
CA SER A 6 -33.57 13.44 -0.81
C SER A 6 -33.24 12.99 0.62
N ALA A 7 -33.68 11.81 1.01
CA ALA A 7 -33.18 11.17 2.20
C ALA A 7 -31.68 10.95 1.98
N GLU A 8 -30.84 11.61 2.76
CA GLU A 8 -29.43 11.28 2.83
C GLU A 8 -29.37 9.85 3.38
N THR A 9 -28.87 8.93 2.60
CA THR A 9 -28.61 7.55 3.05
C THR A 9 -27.50 7.64 4.09
N GLU A 10 -27.79 7.32 5.36
CA GLU A 10 -26.75 7.26 6.38
C GLU A 10 -25.76 6.15 6.04
N SER A 11 -24.49 6.50 5.87
CA SER A 11 -23.43 5.53 5.67
C SER A 11 -23.22 4.68 6.91
N LYS A 12 -23.07 3.36 6.74
CA LYS A 12 -22.93 2.39 7.82
C LYS A 12 -21.54 1.79 7.84
N ILE A 13 -20.89 1.83 9.01
CA ILE A 13 -19.61 1.14 9.23
C ILE A 13 -19.89 -0.36 9.40
N LEU A 14 -19.30 -1.17 8.52
CA LEU A 14 -19.43 -2.64 8.53
C LEU A 14 -18.32 -3.31 9.32
N ALA A 15 -17.10 -2.77 9.29
CA ALA A 15 -15.95 -3.29 10.02
C ALA A 15 -14.92 -2.19 10.26
N THR A 16 -14.21 -2.26 11.39
CA THR A 16 -13.14 -1.32 11.78
C THR A 16 -11.89 -2.05 12.22
N LYS A 17 -10.72 -1.48 11.92
CA LYS A 17 -9.42 -1.94 12.41
C LYS A 17 -8.52 -0.77 12.75
N SER A 18 -8.02 -0.73 13.99
CA SER A 18 -7.08 0.30 14.45
C SER A 18 -5.69 -0.29 14.65
N ILE A 19 -4.65 0.45 14.26
CA ILE A 19 -3.26 0.01 14.30
C ILE A 19 -2.36 1.14 14.77
N LYS A 20 -1.42 0.78 15.66
CA LYS A 20 -0.28 1.63 16.01
C LYS A 20 0.98 1.06 15.39
N PHE A 21 1.80 1.93 14.84
CA PHE A 21 3.03 1.54 14.17
C PHE A 21 4.18 1.51 15.18
N GLU A 22 4.69 0.31 15.47
CA GLU A 22 5.72 0.09 16.49
C GLU A 22 7.03 -0.47 15.94
N LYS A 23 7.06 -0.92 14.68
CA LYS A 23 8.21 -1.61 14.11
C LYS A 23 8.82 -0.85 12.95
N ASP A 24 10.14 -0.75 12.98
CA ASP A 24 10.95 -0.29 11.86
C ASP A 24 11.23 -1.48 10.93
N ILE A 25 10.42 -1.63 9.88
CA ILE A 25 10.57 -2.66 8.85
C ILE A 25 10.90 -2.02 7.50
N PRO A 26 11.68 -2.68 6.62
CA PRO A 26 11.97 -2.15 5.29
C PRO A 26 10.74 -2.08 4.39
N LEU A 27 10.69 -1.06 3.53
CA LEU A 27 9.80 -1.01 2.37
C LEU A 27 10.58 -1.41 1.12
N ILE A 28 10.08 -2.42 0.42
CA ILE A 28 10.57 -2.87 -0.87
C ILE A 28 9.52 -2.51 -1.93
N GLU A 29 9.88 -1.64 -2.86
CA GLU A 29 9.10 -1.34 -4.05
C GLU A 29 9.75 -2.09 -5.21
N TRP A 30 9.06 -3.11 -5.75
CA TRP A 30 9.53 -3.96 -6.82
C TRP A 30 8.84 -3.61 -8.14
N PHE A 31 9.59 -3.05 -9.06
CA PHE A 31 9.10 -2.69 -10.39
C PHE A 31 9.47 -3.77 -11.38
N SER A 32 8.47 -4.46 -11.92
CA SER A 32 8.69 -5.60 -12.79
C SER A 32 7.60 -5.73 -13.87
N SER A 33 7.63 -6.84 -14.60
CA SER A 33 6.62 -7.21 -15.59
C SER A 33 6.00 -8.55 -15.22
N THR A 34 4.70 -8.72 -15.46
CA THR A 34 4.01 -9.99 -15.28
C THR A 34 4.50 -11.11 -16.20
N THR A 35 5.20 -10.76 -17.26
CA THR A 35 5.81 -11.71 -18.22
C THR A 35 7.23 -12.17 -17.84
N CYS A 36 7.82 -11.59 -16.79
CA CYS A 36 9.16 -11.93 -16.33
C CYS A 36 9.11 -13.10 -15.34
N ASP A 37 9.48 -14.30 -15.78
CA ASP A 37 9.45 -15.51 -14.93
C ASP A 37 10.51 -15.48 -13.82
N GLU A 38 11.69 -14.91 -14.08
CA GLU A 38 12.74 -14.68 -13.08
C GLU A 38 12.30 -13.70 -12.02
N CYS A 39 11.58 -12.63 -12.41
CA CYS A 39 11.03 -11.66 -11.47
C CYS A 39 10.04 -12.30 -10.50
N ARG A 40 9.16 -13.18 -11.00
CA ARG A 40 8.21 -13.93 -10.17
C ARG A 40 8.91 -14.90 -9.22
N THR A 41 9.95 -15.57 -9.69
CA THR A 41 10.74 -16.47 -8.85
C THR A 41 11.42 -15.72 -7.73
N PHE A 42 12.05 -14.59 -8.04
CA PHE A 42 12.68 -13.71 -7.06
C PHE A 42 11.68 -13.22 -6.00
N GLU A 43 10.51 -12.71 -6.43
CA GLU A 43 9.44 -12.28 -5.54
C GLU A 43 9.00 -13.42 -4.60
N ASN A 44 8.72 -14.61 -5.14
CA ASN A 44 8.21 -15.72 -4.35
C ASN A 44 9.21 -16.23 -3.30
N ASN A 45 10.51 -16.09 -3.51
CA ASN A 45 11.53 -16.41 -2.53
C ASN A 45 11.44 -15.50 -1.29
N HIS A 46 10.81 -14.32 -1.41
CA HIS A 46 10.79 -13.29 -0.37
C HIS A 46 9.42 -13.08 0.30
N LEU A 47 8.39 -13.88 -0.02
CA LEU A 47 7.01 -13.71 0.48
C LEU A 47 6.87 -13.72 2.01
N ASN A 48 7.74 -14.41 2.73
CA ASN A 48 7.68 -14.58 4.18
C ASN A 48 8.73 -13.73 4.93
N SER A 49 9.28 -12.74 4.31
CA SER A 49 10.34 -11.90 4.88
C SER A 49 9.80 -10.84 5.83
N ASN A 50 10.66 -10.35 6.74
CA ASN A 50 10.31 -9.32 7.71
C ASN A 50 10.37 -7.90 7.11
N TYR A 51 9.78 -7.69 5.93
CA TYR A 51 9.66 -6.40 5.29
C TYR A 51 8.34 -6.25 4.55
N VAL A 52 7.98 -5.03 4.19
CA VAL A 52 6.83 -4.73 3.35
C VAL A 52 7.27 -4.78 1.89
N TRP A 53 6.57 -5.60 1.08
CA TRP A 53 6.81 -5.75 -0.35
C TRP A 53 5.61 -5.22 -1.14
N ILE A 54 5.86 -4.39 -2.15
CA ILE A 54 4.85 -3.87 -3.09
C ILE A 54 5.33 -4.12 -4.51
N ASN A 55 4.51 -4.81 -5.30
CA ASN A 55 4.74 -5.03 -6.72
C ASN A 55 4.10 -3.94 -7.57
N TRP A 56 4.92 -3.28 -8.36
CA TRP A 56 4.55 -2.24 -9.31
C TRP A 56 4.73 -2.78 -10.72
N PHE A 57 3.63 -3.09 -11.41
CA PHE A 57 3.70 -3.62 -12.78
C PHE A 57 3.61 -2.52 -13.83
N ASN A 58 4.42 -2.65 -14.88
CA ASN A 58 4.43 -1.71 -16.00
C ASN A 58 3.26 -1.96 -16.95
N SER A 59 2.64 -0.88 -17.44
CA SER A 59 1.50 -0.92 -18.36
C SER A 59 1.84 -1.40 -19.77
N ASP A 60 3.08 -1.24 -20.23
CA ASP A 60 3.43 -1.42 -21.65
C ASP A 60 3.38 -2.87 -22.13
N ASN A 61 3.41 -3.85 -21.20
CA ASN A 61 3.43 -5.28 -21.54
C ASN A 61 2.37 -6.10 -20.79
N ASP A 62 1.46 -5.46 -20.04
CA ASP A 62 0.59 -6.16 -19.12
C ASP A 62 -0.90 -5.91 -19.37
N ASN A 63 -1.41 -6.54 -20.42
CA ASN A 63 -2.85 -6.54 -20.76
C ASN A 63 -3.64 -7.61 -19.99
N ILE A 64 -2.99 -8.35 -19.09
CA ILE A 64 -3.60 -9.47 -18.37
C ILE A 64 -3.99 -8.99 -16.97
N ASN A 65 -5.29 -9.06 -16.66
CA ASN A 65 -5.86 -8.85 -15.32
C ASN A 65 -5.73 -7.44 -14.70
N ASN A 66 -5.44 -6.38 -15.45
CA ASN A 66 -5.33 -5.00 -14.96
C ASN A 66 -4.33 -4.84 -13.78
N PHE A 67 -3.23 -5.58 -13.77
CA PHE A 67 -2.20 -5.41 -12.75
C PHE A 67 -1.37 -4.15 -12.98
N ALA A 68 -1.18 -3.77 -14.24
CA ALA A 68 -0.49 -2.55 -14.60
C ALA A 68 -1.36 -1.30 -14.31
N ARG A 69 -0.78 -0.32 -13.64
CA ARG A 69 -1.46 0.91 -13.23
C ARG A 69 -0.67 2.13 -13.71
N ASP A 70 -1.40 3.21 -14.02
CA ASP A 70 -0.78 4.51 -14.32
C ASP A 70 0.07 5.04 -13.15
N ASP A 71 -0.24 4.59 -11.94
CA ASP A 71 0.52 4.87 -10.72
C ASP A 71 1.98 4.44 -10.83
N THR A 72 2.25 3.30 -11.48
CA THR A 72 3.61 2.82 -11.73
C THR A 72 4.40 3.84 -12.52
N ASN A 73 3.84 4.37 -13.61
CA ASN A 73 4.50 5.39 -14.44
C ASN A 73 4.69 6.70 -13.67
N ARG A 74 3.72 7.11 -12.85
CA ARG A 74 3.86 8.29 -11.98
C ARG A 74 5.01 8.12 -10.99
N ARG A 75 5.10 6.94 -10.34
CA ARG A 75 6.15 6.65 -9.36
C ARG A 75 7.53 6.58 -9.99
N LEU A 76 7.67 5.93 -11.15
CA LEU A 76 8.92 5.90 -11.92
C LEU A 76 9.38 7.30 -12.33
N SER A 77 8.44 8.15 -12.74
CA SER A 77 8.75 9.55 -13.07
C SER A 77 9.26 10.34 -11.85
N GLN A 78 8.70 10.11 -10.65
CA GLN A 78 9.22 10.71 -9.42
C GLN A 78 10.63 10.23 -9.07
N LEU A 79 10.92 8.95 -9.33
CA LEU A 79 12.23 8.34 -9.12
C LEU A 79 13.24 8.70 -10.22
N ASN A 80 12.79 9.32 -11.32
CA ASN A 80 13.58 9.64 -12.51
C ASN A 80 14.29 8.41 -13.11
N VAL A 81 13.55 7.29 -13.21
CA VAL A 81 14.03 6.02 -13.75
C VAL A 81 13.08 5.47 -14.82
N SER A 82 13.61 4.65 -15.73
CA SER A 82 12.81 4.02 -16.80
C SER A 82 13.16 2.54 -17.05
N ASN A 83 14.13 2.00 -16.32
CA ASN A 83 14.62 0.64 -16.55
C ASN A 83 13.89 -0.38 -15.68
N PHE A 84 13.70 -1.59 -16.19
CA PHE A 84 13.13 -2.75 -15.53
C PHE A 84 14.03 -3.97 -15.68
N PRO A 85 14.10 -4.87 -14.71
CA PRO A 85 13.50 -4.77 -13.38
C PRO A 85 14.21 -3.75 -12.49
N LEU A 86 13.49 -3.15 -11.55
CA LEU A 86 14.02 -2.15 -10.62
C LEU A 86 13.60 -2.46 -9.19
N LEU A 87 14.54 -2.37 -8.27
CA LEU A 87 14.34 -2.51 -6.85
C LEU A 87 14.55 -1.15 -6.17
N VAL A 88 13.58 -0.72 -5.36
CA VAL A 88 13.71 0.47 -4.51
C VAL A 88 13.54 0.03 -3.06
N ILE A 89 14.54 0.29 -2.23
CA ILE A 89 14.57 -0.10 -0.82
C ILE A 89 14.60 1.14 0.03
N ASP A 90 13.55 1.35 0.83
CA ASP A 90 13.37 2.52 1.69
C ASP A 90 13.59 3.87 0.95
N GLY A 91 13.15 3.91 -0.32
CA GLY A 91 13.30 5.08 -1.19
C GLY A 91 14.64 5.17 -1.92
N GLU A 92 15.60 4.28 -1.65
CA GLU A 92 16.87 4.21 -2.38
C GLU A 92 16.77 3.26 -3.58
N ILE A 93 17.11 3.77 -4.76
CA ILE A 93 17.08 2.99 -5.99
C ILE A 93 18.25 2.01 -5.99
N LYS A 94 17.95 0.73 -6.30
CA LYS A 94 18.92 -0.33 -6.56
C LYS A 94 18.64 -0.90 -7.93
N GLU A 95 19.37 -0.42 -8.94
CA GLU A 95 19.27 -0.97 -10.28
C GLU A 95 19.75 -2.42 -10.29
N LEU A 96 18.93 -3.31 -10.85
CA LEU A 96 19.30 -4.69 -11.11
C LEU A 96 19.68 -4.83 -12.57
N ASN A 97 20.66 -5.68 -12.83
CA ASN A 97 21.01 -6.02 -14.19
C ASN A 97 20.13 -7.21 -14.63
N GLU A 98 19.38 -7.06 -15.70
CA GLU A 98 18.55 -8.12 -16.28
C GLU A 98 19.34 -9.38 -16.69
N ASN A 99 20.65 -9.25 -16.91
CA ASN A 99 21.53 -10.37 -17.21
C ASN A 99 22.15 -11.03 -15.97
N ASP A 100 21.87 -10.51 -14.77
CA ASP A 100 22.28 -11.16 -13.52
C ASP A 100 21.30 -12.31 -13.20
N ASP A 101 21.82 -13.36 -12.55
CA ASP A 101 21.00 -14.43 -12.00
C ASP A 101 20.28 -13.99 -10.71
N ILE A 102 19.30 -14.78 -10.29
CA ILE A 102 18.49 -14.50 -9.10
C ILE A 102 19.35 -14.44 -7.83
N GLU A 103 20.40 -15.27 -7.73
CA GLU A 103 21.31 -15.28 -6.57
C GLU A 103 21.99 -13.92 -6.37
N LYS A 104 22.38 -13.25 -7.45
CA LYS A 104 22.93 -11.88 -7.38
C LYS A 104 21.88 -10.84 -7.02
N TRP A 105 20.64 -11.03 -7.43
CA TRP A 105 19.55 -10.15 -7.01
C TRP A 105 19.28 -10.30 -5.50
N ASP A 106 19.31 -11.54 -4.99
CA ASP A 106 19.18 -11.85 -3.55
C ASP A 106 20.31 -11.19 -2.75
N GLU A 107 21.57 -11.35 -3.19
CA GLU A 107 22.73 -10.73 -2.53
C GLU A 107 22.62 -9.19 -2.48
N ARG A 108 22.12 -8.56 -3.55
CA ARG A 108 21.92 -7.11 -3.61
C ARG A 108 20.82 -6.65 -2.69
N LEU A 109 19.71 -7.39 -2.62
CA LEU A 109 18.60 -7.11 -1.71
C LEU A 109 19.08 -7.19 -0.26
N ASP A 110 19.72 -8.29 0.13
CA ASP A 110 20.21 -8.52 1.49
C ASP A 110 21.23 -7.45 1.91
N SER A 111 22.22 -7.17 1.06
CA SER A 111 23.21 -6.11 1.28
C SER A 111 22.56 -4.73 1.43
N ALA A 112 21.54 -4.44 0.63
CA ALA A 112 20.85 -3.15 0.71
C ALA A 112 20.04 -3.03 2.00
N ILE A 113 19.34 -4.09 2.43
CA ILE A 113 18.58 -4.12 3.70
C ILE A 113 19.51 -3.93 4.90
N GLU A 114 20.67 -4.62 4.91
CA GLU A 114 21.66 -4.50 5.99
C GLU A 114 22.30 -3.11 6.06
N ASN A 115 22.53 -2.48 4.92
CA ASN A 115 23.20 -1.18 4.83
C ASN A 115 22.24 0.02 4.99
N THR A 116 20.94 -0.18 4.91
CA THR A 116 19.96 0.89 5.05
C THR A 116 19.89 1.36 6.51
N LYS A 117 20.27 2.63 6.74
CA LYS A 117 20.14 3.28 8.05
C LYS A 117 18.75 3.89 8.16
N ARG A 118 17.83 3.16 8.76
CA ARG A 118 16.48 3.66 9.04
C ARG A 118 16.52 4.57 10.26
N LYS A 119 15.74 5.64 10.19
CA LYS A 119 15.48 6.51 11.31
C LYS A 119 13.97 6.60 11.46
N ASN A 120 13.44 6.14 12.57
CA ASN A 120 12.03 6.42 12.88
C ASN A 120 11.92 7.92 13.26
N LEU A 121 11.50 8.73 12.30
CA LEU A 121 11.36 10.18 12.47
C LEU A 121 9.90 10.62 12.61
N VAL A 122 8.96 9.69 12.61
CA VAL A 122 7.53 9.99 12.76
C VAL A 122 6.84 8.93 13.62
N ASN A 123 5.95 9.37 14.49
CA ASN A 123 4.92 8.51 15.07
C ASN A 123 3.69 8.55 14.17
N PHE A 124 3.07 7.40 13.98
CA PHE A 124 1.93 7.25 13.08
C PHE A 124 0.88 6.30 13.67
N SER A 125 -0.39 6.61 13.47
CA SER A 125 -1.50 5.70 13.75
C SER A 125 -2.45 5.63 12.55
N LEU A 126 -3.17 4.51 12.42
CA LEU A 126 -4.12 4.27 11.36
C LEU A 126 -5.36 3.57 11.92
N GLU A 127 -6.53 4.05 11.51
CA GLU A 127 -7.79 3.35 11.60
C GLU A 127 -8.37 3.16 10.20
N ILE A 128 -8.93 1.98 9.95
CA ILE A 128 -9.51 1.58 8.67
C ILE A 128 -10.95 1.18 8.90
N ASP A 129 -11.88 1.84 8.23
CA ASP A 129 -13.29 1.51 8.20
C ASP A 129 -13.70 1.00 6.82
N LEU A 130 -14.42 -0.13 6.80
CA LEU A 130 -15.19 -0.56 5.64
C LEU A 130 -16.60 -0.05 5.76
N ILE A 131 -17.07 0.68 4.76
CA ILE A 131 -18.32 1.41 4.79
C ILE A 131 -19.28 0.90 3.71
N ASP A 132 -20.55 0.78 4.10
CA ASP A 132 -21.69 0.67 3.23
C ASP A 132 -22.33 2.07 3.10
N SER A 133 -22.16 2.70 1.95
CA SER A 133 -22.76 4.02 1.65
C SER A 133 -24.10 3.90 0.89
N THR A 134 -24.53 2.66 0.54
CA THR A 134 -25.72 2.38 -0.26
C THR A 134 -26.84 1.68 0.51
N ASP A 135 -26.58 1.26 1.76
CA ASP A 135 -27.52 0.53 2.65
C ASP A 135 -27.94 -0.84 2.09
N ASP A 136 -27.02 -1.50 1.37
CA ASP A 136 -27.23 -2.86 0.83
C ASP A 136 -26.47 -3.94 1.63
N ASN A 137 -25.83 -3.57 2.75
CA ASN A 137 -24.97 -4.37 3.61
C ASN A 137 -23.70 -4.89 2.89
N LYS A 138 -23.22 -4.16 1.89
CA LYS A 138 -21.96 -4.41 1.20
C LYS A 138 -21.00 -3.27 1.37
N ALA A 139 -19.74 -3.58 1.60
CA ALA A 139 -18.71 -2.56 1.63
C ALA A 139 -18.45 -2.02 0.22
N ASN A 140 -18.55 -0.73 0.06
CA ASN A 140 -18.28 -0.02 -1.20
C ASN A 140 -17.37 1.19 -1.02
N GLU A 141 -16.85 1.41 0.20
CA GLU A 141 -15.90 2.47 0.49
C GLU A 141 -14.92 2.00 1.58
N ILE A 142 -13.66 2.43 1.46
CA ILE A 142 -12.66 2.30 2.52
C ILE A 142 -12.34 3.70 3.02
N LYS A 143 -12.59 3.98 4.30
CA LYS A 143 -12.14 5.20 4.97
C LYS A 143 -10.91 4.91 5.83
N LEU A 144 -9.94 5.80 5.71
CA LEU A 144 -8.68 5.76 6.44
C LEU A 144 -8.60 7.01 7.29
N TYR A 145 -8.33 6.84 8.57
CA TYR A 145 -8.08 7.93 9.52
C TYR A 145 -6.74 7.70 10.17
N GLY A 146 -6.02 8.76 10.46
CA GLY A 146 -4.74 8.61 11.10
C GLY A 146 -4.25 9.89 11.75
N GLU A 147 -3.24 9.71 12.59
CA GLU A 147 -2.47 10.80 13.16
C GLU A 147 -1.01 10.63 12.76
N ILE A 148 -0.36 11.73 12.44
CA ILE A 148 1.09 11.78 12.22
C ILE A 148 1.72 12.84 13.13
N THR A 149 2.80 12.48 13.80
CA THR A 149 3.58 13.38 14.66
C THR A 149 5.05 13.26 14.31
N PRO A 150 5.67 14.28 13.69
CA PRO A 150 7.12 14.31 13.45
C PRO A 150 7.92 14.33 14.77
N LEU A 151 8.96 13.49 14.85
CA LEU A 151 9.90 13.43 15.98
C LEU A 151 11.09 14.39 15.80
N SER A 152 11.29 14.92 14.59
CA SER A 152 12.20 16.01 14.25
C SER A 152 11.54 16.94 13.24
N ASP A 153 12.13 18.12 12.96
CA ASP A 153 11.68 18.94 11.84
C ASP A 153 12.03 18.24 10.53
N LEU A 154 11.05 18.10 9.65
CA LEU A 154 11.16 17.41 8.37
C LEU A 154 11.13 18.41 7.21
N HIS A 155 11.57 17.97 6.03
CA HIS A 155 11.44 18.72 4.78
C HIS A 155 9.97 18.91 4.40
N ASN A 156 9.65 20.01 3.72
CA ASN A 156 8.29 20.34 3.30
C ASN A 156 7.73 19.41 2.21
N ASP A 157 8.58 18.68 1.52
CA ASP A 157 8.24 17.66 0.51
C ASP A 157 7.95 16.28 1.11
N THR A 158 8.04 16.16 2.44
CA THR A 158 7.67 14.93 3.15
C THR A 158 6.21 14.56 2.85
N ALA A 159 5.97 13.30 2.50
CA ALA A 159 4.65 12.81 2.10
C ALA A 159 4.28 11.49 2.76
N ILE A 160 2.99 11.33 3.06
CA ILE A 160 2.39 10.02 3.37
C ILE A 160 2.03 9.35 2.04
N HIS A 161 2.49 8.14 1.82
CA HIS A 161 2.07 7.32 0.69
C HIS A 161 1.12 6.21 1.17
N ILE A 162 -0.07 6.21 0.63
CA ILE A 162 -1.11 5.21 0.87
C ILE A 162 -1.12 4.26 -0.32
N HIS A 163 -0.95 2.95 -0.05
CA HIS A 163 -1.01 1.93 -1.09
C HIS A 163 -2.09 0.92 -0.72
N LEU A 164 -3.02 0.68 -1.63
CA LEU A 164 -3.92 -0.45 -1.56
C LEU A 164 -3.32 -1.57 -2.38
N ILE A 165 -3.06 -2.70 -1.77
CA ILE A 165 -2.43 -3.86 -2.41
C ILE A 165 -3.31 -5.09 -2.32
N GLU A 166 -3.24 -5.94 -3.34
CA GLU A 166 -3.79 -7.28 -3.34
C GLU A 166 -2.72 -8.28 -2.92
N ASN A 167 -2.93 -8.97 -1.79
CA ASN A 167 -1.92 -9.85 -1.19
C ASN A 167 -1.62 -11.06 -2.08
N ILE A 168 -2.64 -11.64 -2.71
CA ILE A 168 -2.51 -12.75 -3.66
C ILE A 168 -3.47 -12.44 -4.80
N ALA A 169 -2.94 -12.17 -5.98
CA ALA A 169 -3.70 -11.96 -7.19
C ALA A 169 -3.67 -13.25 -8.04
N ASP A 170 -4.82 -13.67 -8.56
CA ASP A 170 -4.89 -14.78 -9.47
C ASP A 170 -4.20 -14.42 -10.78
N SER A 171 -3.20 -15.20 -11.14
CA SER A 171 -2.64 -15.17 -12.47
C SER A 171 -3.41 -16.17 -13.33
N ASP A 172 -3.98 -15.76 -14.42
CA ASP A 172 -4.53 -16.51 -15.58
C ASP A 172 -5.05 -17.97 -15.39
N GLY A 173 -5.21 -18.46 -14.16
CA GLY A 173 -5.66 -19.83 -13.83
C GLY A 173 -4.67 -20.93 -14.21
N SER A 174 -3.46 -20.60 -14.63
CA SER A 174 -2.42 -21.57 -14.96
C SER A 174 -1.73 -22.04 -13.67
N SER A 175 -2.02 -23.30 -13.28
CA SER A 175 -1.37 -23.95 -12.13
C SER A 175 0.16 -24.14 -12.28
N ALA A 176 0.72 -23.75 -13.40
CA ALA A 176 2.13 -23.95 -13.73
C ALA A 176 3.05 -22.78 -13.24
N ARG A 177 2.48 -21.63 -12.89
CA ARG A 177 3.22 -20.46 -12.45
C ARG A 177 2.84 -20.08 -11.02
N PRO A 178 3.81 -19.62 -10.19
CA PRO A 178 3.48 -19.10 -8.85
C PRO A 178 2.48 -17.94 -8.95
N PRO A 179 1.61 -17.75 -7.95
CA PRO A 179 0.70 -16.61 -7.93
C PRO A 179 1.52 -15.31 -7.87
N ILE A 180 0.96 -14.24 -8.44
CA ILE A 180 1.47 -12.89 -8.27
C ILE A 180 0.97 -12.38 -6.92
N THR A 181 1.84 -11.76 -6.13
CA THR A 181 1.52 -11.33 -4.77
C THR A 181 1.79 -9.85 -4.57
N ASN A 182 1.23 -9.27 -3.52
CA ASN A 182 1.45 -7.88 -3.11
C ASN A 182 1.31 -6.85 -4.24
N VAL A 183 0.32 -7.08 -5.12
CA VAL A 183 0.09 -6.26 -6.32
C VAL A 183 -0.49 -4.91 -5.92
N LEU A 184 0.14 -3.83 -6.35
CA LEU A 184 -0.41 -2.49 -6.20
C LEU A 184 -1.74 -2.37 -6.97
N ARG A 185 -2.78 -1.89 -6.29
CA ARG A 185 -4.08 -1.59 -6.88
C ARG A 185 -4.38 -0.10 -6.90
N GLU A 186 -3.87 0.65 -5.95
CA GLU A 186 -4.01 2.10 -5.89
C GLU A 186 -2.85 2.71 -5.10
N TRP A 187 -2.40 3.89 -5.49
CA TRP A 187 -1.37 4.66 -4.80
C TRP A 187 -1.72 6.15 -4.73
N VAL A 188 -1.75 6.67 -3.51
CA VAL A 188 -2.09 8.06 -3.22
C VAL A 188 -1.02 8.70 -2.34
N PRO A 189 -0.28 9.70 -2.82
CA PRO A 189 0.56 10.54 -1.98
C PRO A 189 -0.25 11.67 -1.35
N LYS A 190 0.00 11.95 -0.04
CA LYS A 190 -0.58 13.08 0.72
C LYS A 190 0.52 13.92 1.35
N THR A 191 0.41 15.23 1.22
CA THR A 191 1.40 16.21 1.73
C THR A 191 0.82 17.22 2.72
N ASP A 192 -0.46 17.13 3.04
CA ASP A 192 -1.23 18.11 3.83
C ASP A 192 -1.13 17.83 5.34
N PHE A 193 0.09 17.76 5.89
CA PHE A 193 0.30 17.62 7.32
C PHE A 193 1.48 18.48 7.80
N SER A 194 1.55 18.70 9.12
CA SER A 194 2.65 19.49 9.71
C SER A 194 3.96 18.70 9.67
N VAL A 195 5.02 19.32 9.15
CA VAL A 195 6.38 18.77 9.15
C VAL A 195 7.20 19.24 10.36
N LYS A 196 6.59 19.98 11.30
CA LYS A 196 7.26 20.50 12.49
C LYS A 196 7.25 19.50 13.63
N LYS A 197 8.40 19.35 14.28
CA LYS A 197 8.60 18.48 15.44
C LYS A 197 7.51 18.66 16.50
N GLY A 198 6.90 17.54 16.90
CA GLY A 198 5.92 17.46 17.96
C GLY A 198 4.51 17.95 17.59
N ASN A 199 4.30 18.46 16.38
CA ASN A 199 2.98 18.88 15.92
C ASN A 199 2.22 17.66 15.36
N THR A 200 1.23 17.20 16.08
CA THR A 200 0.33 16.14 15.58
C THR A 200 -0.65 16.72 14.57
N THR A 201 -0.80 16.03 13.46
CA THR A 201 -1.82 16.31 12.43
C THR A 201 -2.70 15.08 12.27
N GLU A 202 -4.01 15.28 12.38
CA GLU A 202 -5.00 14.30 11.96
C GLU A 202 -5.16 14.37 10.44
N TRP A 203 -5.35 13.21 9.82
CA TRP A 203 -5.59 13.11 8.39
C TRP A 203 -6.65 12.06 8.11
N GLU A 204 -7.35 12.23 7.00
CA GLU A 204 -8.33 11.27 6.50
C GLU A 204 -8.18 11.07 5.00
N TYR A 205 -8.59 9.92 4.52
CA TYR A 205 -8.67 9.59 3.10
C TYR A 205 -9.75 8.56 2.84
N SER A 206 -10.52 8.75 1.75
CA SER A 206 -11.55 7.80 1.31
C SER A 206 -11.22 7.24 -0.06
N LEU A 207 -11.28 5.91 -0.16
CA LEU A 207 -11.31 5.16 -1.40
C LEU A 207 -12.77 4.82 -1.70
N SER A 208 -13.42 5.61 -2.52
CA SER A 208 -14.82 5.44 -2.87
C SER A 208 -15.05 4.28 -3.83
N ASP A 209 -16.31 3.89 -4.01
CA ASP A 209 -16.75 2.88 -4.96
C ASP A 209 -16.12 3.05 -6.35
N THR A 210 -16.14 4.27 -6.89
CA THR A 210 -15.53 4.58 -8.19
C THR A 210 -14.04 4.24 -8.25
N TYR A 211 -13.30 4.49 -7.16
CA TYR A 211 -11.89 4.12 -7.08
C TYR A 211 -11.69 2.61 -7.02
N LEU A 212 -12.50 1.94 -6.20
CA LEU A 212 -12.43 0.49 -6.03
C LEU A 212 -12.78 -0.24 -7.33
N GLU A 213 -13.81 0.20 -8.04
CA GLU A 213 -14.18 -0.31 -9.36
C GLU A 213 -13.05 -0.11 -10.39
N SER A 214 -12.47 1.10 -10.46
CA SER A 214 -11.38 1.39 -11.38
C SER A 214 -10.13 0.55 -11.12
N ALA A 215 -9.92 0.15 -9.86
CA ALA A 215 -8.85 -0.72 -9.43
C ALA A 215 -9.19 -2.22 -9.56
N ASN A 216 -10.40 -2.55 -10.04
CA ASN A 216 -10.95 -3.90 -10.10
C ASN A 216 -10.95 -4.61 -8.73
N ILE A 217 -11.36 -3.87 -7.69
CA ILE A 217 -11.43 -4.34 -6.31
C ILE A 217 -12.88 -4.58 -5.93
N ASN A 218 -13.17 -5.78 -5.44
CA ASN A 218 -14.46 -6.12 -4.86
C ASN A 218 -14.26 -6.51 -3.39
N LEU A 219 -14.66 -5.64 -2.47
CA LEU A 219 -14.53 -5.85 -1.02
C LEU A 219 -15.49 -6.95 -0.49
N ASN A 220 -16.47 -7.37 -1.29
CA ASN A 220 -17.51 -8.32 -0.90
C ASN A 220 -17.27 -9.73 -1.48
N GLU A 221 -16.27 -9.88 -2.34
CA GLU A 221 -15.85 -11.17 -2.88
C GLU A 221 -14.69 -11.75 -2.08
N GLY A 222 -14.91 -12.92 -1.50
CA GLY A 222 -13.89 -13.63 -0.74
C GLY A 222 -13.68 -13.06 0.65
N ASP A 223 -12.46 -13.19 1.14
CA ASP A 223 -12.01 -12.66 2.42
C ASP A 223 -11.44 -11.24 2.21
N SER A 224 -11.90 -10.27 2.99
CA SER A 224 -11.32 -8.91 3.00
C SER A 224 -9.81 -8.92 3.28
N SER A 225 -9.28 -9.97 3.91
CA SER A 225 -7.85 -10.21 4.08
C SER A 225 -7.07 -10.36 2.76
N ARG A 226 -7.76 -10.54 1.63
CA ARG A 226 -7.18 -10.53 0.27
C ARG A 226 -6.46 -9.20 0.01
N TYR A 227 -6.93 -8.11 0.60
CA TYR A 227 -6.37 -6.79 0.41
C TYR A 227 -5.68 -6.28 1.68
N SER A 228 -4.67 -5.43 1.48
CA SER A 228 -3.96 -4.74 2.56
C SER A 228 -3.78 -3.27 2.23
N ILE A 229 -3.75 -2.46 3.28
CA ILE A 229 -3.24 -1.10 3.21
C ILE A 229 -1.76 -1.11 3.63
N VAL A 230 -0.92 -0.50 2.81
CA VAL A 230 0.44 -0.14 3.18
C VAL A 230 0.49 1.37 3.28
N ILE A 231 0.94 1.87 4.44
CA ILE A 231 1.22 3.29 4.63
C ILE A 231 2.71 3.45 4.87
N SER A 232 3.30 4.36 4.12
CA SER A 232 4.70 4.75 4.28
C SER A 232 4.82 6.27 4.33
N VAL A 233 5.74 6.77 5.13
CA VAL A 233 6.08 8.19 5.18
C VAL A 233 7.42 8.37 4.51
N HIS A 234 7.46 9.15 3.44
CA HIS A 234 8.66 9.43 2.65
C HIS A 234 9.11 10.87 2.91
N GLY A 235 10.37 11.06 3.20
CA GLY A 235 10.93 12.37 3.45
C GLY A 235 12.36 12.32 4.00
N GLU A 236 12.81 13.42 4.58
CA GLU A 236 14.11 13.54 5.25
C GLU A 236 14.02 14.57 6.37
N GLU A 237 14.94 14.50 7.31
CA GLU A 237 15.14 15.49 8.38
C GLU A 237 15.61 16.82 7.78
N LEU A 238 15.06 17.92 8.28
CA LEU A 238 15.45 19.26 7.83
C LEU A 238 16.93 19.52 8.11
N GLY A 239 17.65 19.97 7.08
CA GLY A 239 19.10 20.21 7.15
C GLY A 239 19.96 19.11 6.50
N ASN A 240 19.37 17.97 6.13
CA ASN A 240 20.00 16.98 5.27
C ASN A 240 19.62 17.23 3.80
N ASP A 241 20.35 16.61 2.85
CA ASP A 241 19.96 16.63 1.45
C ASP A 241 18.59 15.97 1.29
N SER A 242 17.75 16.56 0.44
CA SER A 242 16.40 16.07 0.19
C SER A 242 16.45 14.72 -0.56
N VAL A 243 16.47 13.64 0.20
CA VAL A 243 16.32 12.29 -0.31
C VAL A 243 14.98 11.75 0.20
N MET A 244 14.12 11.25 -0.69
CA MET A 244 12.80 10.71 -0.34
C MET A 244 12.94 9.32 0.30
N ARG A 245 13.54 9.27 1.49
CA ARG A 245 13.69 8.05 2.28
C ARG A 245 12.38 7.67 2.97
N VAL A 246 12.22 6.39 3.23
CA VAL A 246 11.13 5.92 4.07
C VAL A 246 11.48 6.19 5.52
N LEU A 247 10.68 7.03 6.17
CA LEU A 247 10.82 7.41 7.59
C LEU A 247 10.04 6.49 8.51
N ASN A 248 8.99 5.88 7.99
CA ASN A 248 8.17 4.85 8.65
C ASN A 248 7.34 4.11 7.61
N VAL A 249 7.07 2.84 7.82
CA VAL A 249 6.17 2.03 6.98
C VAL A 249 5.47 0.96 7.78
N ASN A 250 4.23 0.67 7.40
CA ASN A 250 3.51 -0.49 7.93
C ASN A 250 2.53 -1.05 6.90
N LYS A 251 2.23 -2.34 7.04
CA LYS A 251 1.26 -3.08 6.25
C LYS A 251 0.23 -3.74 7.16
N THR A 252 -1.04 -3.64 6.79
CA THR A 252 -2.13 -4.33 7.47
C THR A 252 -3.19 -4.81 6.50
N THR A 253 -3.75 -6.00 6.74
CA THR A 253 -4.92 -6.48 6.03
C THR A 253 -6.14 -5.62 6.35
N LEU A 254 -7.06 -5.48 5.40
CA LEU A 254 -8.36 -4.87 5.65
C LEU A 254 -9.11 -5.61 6.78
N PRO A 255 -10.00 -4.94 7.52
CA PRO A 255 -10.84 -5.60 8.51
C PRO A 255 -11.80 -6.60 7.83
N SER A 256 -12.17 -7.68 8.55
CA SER A 256 -13.11 -8.67 8.03
C SER A 256 -14.55 -8.27 8.34
N ILE A 257 -15.43 -8.30 7.34
CA ILE A 257 -16.86 -8.02 7.49
C ILE A 257 -17.57 -9.13 8.28
N HIS A 258 -17.04 -10.36 8.25
CA HIS A 258 -17.72 -11.53 8.84
C HIS A 258 -17.53 -11.70 10.34
N GLU A 259 -16.62 -10.99 10.99
CA GLU A 259 -16.33 -11.16 12.42
C GLU A 259 -17.34 -10.47 13.35
N GLN A 260 -18.16 -9.54 12.87
CA GLN A 260 -19.11 -8.79 13.70
C GLN A 260 -20.52 -9.43 13.81
N GLY A 261 -20.82 -10.49 13.06
CA GLY A 261 -22.19 -11.01 12.90
C GLY A 261 -22.66 -12.11 13.87
N VAL A 262 -21.84 -12.64 14.79
CA VAL A 262 -22.18 -13.93 15.46
C VAL A 262 -22.46 -13.84 16.97
N TRP A 263 -22.30 -12.71 17.66
CA TRP A 263 -22.38 -12.66 19.13
C TRP A 263 -23.57 -11.94 19.74
N SER A 264 -24.61 -11.55 18.98
CA SER A 264 -25.74 -10.79 19.56
C SER A 264 -27.01 -11.59 19.88
N ASN A 265 -27.06 -12.91 19.70
CA ASN A 265 -28.28 -13.70 19.95
C ASN A 265 -28.04 -15.01 20.74
N PHE A 266 -27.50 -14.95 21.95
CA PHE A 266 -27.77 -15.98 22.95
C PHE A 266 -28.61 -15.35 24.09
N PRO A 267 -29.89 -15.68 24.23
CA PRO A 267 -30.63 -15.36 25.45
C PRO A 267 -30.08 -16.21 26.60
N LEU A 268 -29.80 -15.54 27.72
CA LEU A 268 -29.51 -16.15 29.02
C LEU A 268 -30.73 -16.96 29.52
#